data_cac8a7996fb45386a3c9e633d369aa24
#
_entry.id   cac8a7996fb45386a3c9e633d369aa24
#
_cell.length_a   1.000
_cell.length_b   1.000
_cell.length_c   1.000
_cell.angle_alpha   90.00
_cell.angle_beta   90.00
_cell.angle_gamma   90.00
#
_symmetry.space_group_name_H-M   'P 1'
#
loop_
_entity.id
_entity.type
_entity.pdbx_description
1 polymer ?
#
loop_
_entity_poly.entity_id
_entity_poly.type
_entity_poly.pdbx_seq_one_letter_code
_entity_poly.pdbx_strand_id
1 'polypeptide(L)'
;MTFKPAQWPRKLRSQEWFGGTGRDQIYHRGWMKNQGFPHDMFDGRPVIGILNTWSELTPCNAHLRDLAERVKNGVLEAGGFPVEVPVFSASESTFRPTAMMFRNLAALAVEETIRGQPMDGVVLLVGCDKTTPSLLMGAASTDLPAIVVTGGPMLNGYFRGERVGSGTHLWKFSEAVKAGEMSQEDFLEAEASMSRSAGTCNTMGTASTMASMAEALGMALSGNAAIPAVDSRRRVMAQMSGRRIVDMVRDDLKPSDVMTKQAFENAIRTNGAIGGSTNAVIHLLAIAGRVGVDLTLDDWDRCGRDVATIVNLMPSGKYLMEEFFYAGGLPVVLKRLGEAGLLNKDAMTVSGTAIWDEVKDAINNNEDVILPVEKALTAQGGIAVLKGNLAPKGAVIKPSAASAHLLKHRGRAVVFEDIDDYKAKINDDALDIDETCVMVLKNCGPKGYPGMAEVGNMGLPPKVLKKGITDMIRISDARMSGTAYGTVILHTSPEAADGGPLAVVQNGDMIELDVSARSIRLDISDAELTARLKDWKPIIASAPSGYAWLHQKHTQGADTGADLDFLIGSRGSAVGRDSH
;
A
#
# COMPACT_ATOMS: atom_id res chain seq x y z
N MET A 1 -32.40 2.74 32.75
CA MET A 1 -31.11 2.49 33.43
C MET A 1 -30.24 3.70 33.16
N THR A 2 -29.80 4.42 34.19
CA THR A 2 -28.81 5.49 34.03
C THR A 2 -27.47 4.85 33.81
N PHE A 3 -26.85 5.11 32.66
CA PHE A 3 -25.47 4.74 32.41
C PHE A 3 -24.59 5.44 33.46
N LYS A 4 -23.82 4.67 34.22
CA LYS A 4 -22.77 5.25 35.06
C LYS A 4 -21.52 5.29 34.19
N PRO A 5 -20.95 6.48 33.88
CA PRO A 5 -19.72 6.57 33.10
C PRO A 5 -18.66 5.73 33.79
N ALA A 6 -17.96 4.92 33.02
CA ALA A 6 -16.75 4.26 33.49
C ALA A 6 -15.78 5.35 33.96
N GLN A 7 -15.12 5.14 35.09
CA GLN A 7 -14.02 6.02 35.49
C GLN A 7 -12.87 5.77 34.54
N TRP A 8 -12.58 6.76 33.70
CA TRP A 8 -11.43 6.71 32.77
C TRP A 8 -10.17 7.13 33.52
N PRO A 9 -9.04 6.48 33.28
CA PRO A 9 -7.78 6.79 33.98
C PRO A 9 -7.24 8.18 33.64
N ARG A 10 -7.76 8.78 32.57
CA ARG A 10 -7.42 10.12 32.10
C ARG A 10 -8.65 10.88 31.61
N LYS A 11 -8.51 12.21 31.48
CA LYS A 11 -9.55 13.04 30.86
C LYS A 11 -9.62 12.71 29.36
N LEU A 12 -10.80 12.31 28.88
CA LEU A 12 -11.06 12.10 27.46
C LEU A 12 -11.02 13.44 26.71
N ARG A 13 -10.42 13.45 25.51
CA ARG A 13 -10.31 14.64 24.65
C ARG A 13 -11.69 15.16 24.26
N SER A 14 -12.64 14.28 23.94
CA SER A 14 -14.03 14.61 23.60
C SER A 14 -14.75 15.39 24.68
N GLN A 15 -14.35 15.28 25.94
CA GLN A 15 -14.98 16.01 27.05
C GLN A 15 -14.70 17.51 27.01
N GLU A 16 -13.74 17.96 26.24
CA GLU A 16 -13.57 19.39 25.98
C GLU A 16 -14.69 19.97 25.12
N TRP A 17 -15.33 19.15 24.27
CA TRP A 17 -16.51 19.53 23.48
C TRP A 17 -17.83 19.20 24.21
N PHE A 18 -17.90 18.08 24.91
CA PHE A 18 -19.16 17.53 25.42
C PHE A 18 -19.30 17.56 26.94
N GLY A 19 -18.18 17.72 27.66
CA GLY A 19 -18.20 17.71 29.13
C GLY A 19 -18.66 19.04 29.74
N GLY A 20 -19.24 18.98 30.93
CA GLY A 20 -19.66 20.16 31.69
C GLY A 20 -20.93 20.84 31.19
N THR A 21 -21.21 22.06 31.73
CA THR A 21 -22.45 22.82 31.53
C THR A 21 -22.23 24.22 30.93
N GLY A 22 -21.04 24.48 30.41
CA GLY A 22 -20.72 25.73 29.72
C GLY A 22 -21.55 25.91 28.43
N ARG A 23 -21.64 27.16 27.97
CA ARG A 23 -22.38 27.52 26.74
C ARG A 23 -21.97 26.67 25.56
N ASP A 24 -20.67 26.53 25.33
CA ASP A 24 -20.13 25.85 24.14
C ASP A 24 -20.40 24.34 24.20
N GLN A 25 -20.25 23.73 25.39
CA GLN A 25 -20.57 22.31 25.59
C GLN A 25 -22.06 22.03 25.38
N ILE A 26 -22.93 22.91 25.85
CA ILE A 26 -24.38 22.82 25.62
C ILE A 26 -24.69 22.97 24.13
N TYR A 27 -24.05 23.93 23.46
CA TYR A 27 -24.19 24.15 22.02
C TYR A 27 -23.78 22.89 21.22
N HIS A 28 -22.60 22.35 21.45
CA HIS A 28 -22.12 21.15 20.75
C HIS A 28 -23.05 19.94 20.97
N ARG A 29 -23.45 19.64 22.23
CA ARG A 29 -24.39 18.55 22.49
C ARG A 29 -25.77 18.81 21.90
N GLY A 30 -26.23 20.04 21.91
CA GLY A 30 -27.51 20.42 21.33
C GLY A 30 -27.59 20.08 19.85
N TRP A 31 -26.55 20.43 19.11
CA TRP A 31 -26.44 20.11 17.67
C TRP A 31 -26.33 18.60 17.41
N MET A 32 -25.56 17.88 18.22
CA MET A 32 -25.47 16.41 18.07
C MET A 32 -26.81 15.72 18.35
N LYS A 33 -27.59 16.23 19.30
CA LYS A 33 -28.91 15.67 19.66
C LYS A 33 -29.95 15.78 18.55
N ASN A 34 -29.78 16.64 17.54
CA ASN A 34 -30.69 16.72 16.40
C ASN A 34 -30.72 15.42 15.59
N GLN A 35 -29.69 14.58 15.74
CA GLN A 35 -29.59 13.26 15.12
C GLN A 35 -30.26 12.15 15.93
N GLY A 36 -30.93 12.49 17.07
CA GLY A 36 -31.62 11.53 17.91
C GLY A 36 -30.75 10.85 18.97
N PHE A 37 -29.54 11.33 19.23
CA PHE A 37 -28.69 10.76 20.28
C PHE A 37 -29.24 11.09 21.68
N PRO A 38 -29.40 10.09 22.58
CA PRO A 38 -29.81 10.31 23.96
C PRO A 38 -28.71 11.01 24.77
N HIS A 39 -29.09 11.65 25.88
CA HIS A 39 -28.16 12.48 26.64
C HIS A 39 -26.97 11.71 27.23
N ASP A 40 -27.18 10.45 27.63
CA ASP A 40 -26.16 9.58 28.22
C ASP A 40 -25.02 9.19 27.23
N MET A 41 -25.17 9.44 25.94
CA MET A 41 -24.09 9.30 24.98
C MET A 41 -22.96 10.32 25.21
N PHE A 42 -23.24 11.43 25.88
CA PHE A 42 -22.28 12.51 26.14
C PHE A 42 -21.68 12.48 27.55
N ASP A 43 -22.12 11.54 28.41
CA ASP A 43 -21.76 11.47 29.84
C ASP A 43 -20.43 10.70 30.06
N GLY A 44 -19.32 11.16 29.38
CA GLY A 44 -18.00 10.61 29.62
C GLY A 44 -17.70 9.30 28.87
N ARG A 45 -18.50 8.93 27.88
CA ARG A 45 -18.16 7.85 26.94
C ARG A 45 -17.03 8.32 26.00
N PRO A 46 -16.05 7.47 25.65
CA PRO A 46 -15.08 7.83 24.61
C PRO A 46 -15.77 7.92 23.27
N VAL A 47 -15.51 8.98 22.54
CA VAL A 47 -15.99 9.16 21.17
C VAL A 47 -15.04 8.47 20.20
N ILE A 48 -15.55 7.49 19.48
CA ILE A 48 -14.79 6.71 18.51
C ILE A 48 -15.20 7.11 17.09
N GLY A 49 -14.26 7.75 16.39
CA GLY A 49 -14.43 8.07 14.97
C GLY A 49 -14.29 6.82 14.10
N ILE A 50 -15.27 6.55 13.24
CA ILE A 50 -15.17 5.49 12.23
C ILE A 50 -14.89 6.20 10.91
N LEU A 51 -13.61 6.26 10.52
CA LEU A 51 -13.17 6.91 9.30
C LEU A 51 -13.39 5.97 8.13
N ASN A 52 -14.45 6.21 7.37
CA ASN A 52 -14.92 5.29 6.34
C ASN A 52 -14.57 5.78 4.94
N THR A 53 -13.75 5.01 4.24
CA THR A 53 -13.39 5.25 2.83
C THR A 53 -14.38 4.63 1.84
N TRP A 54 -15.63 4.43 2.23
CA TRP A 54 -16.67 3.94 1.34
C TRP A 54 -16.89 4.89 0.14
N SER A 55 -17.05 4.30 -1.04
CA SER A 55 -17.44 5.00 -2.26
C SER A 55 -17.89 4.00 -3.33
N GLU A 56 -18.94 4.30 -4.07
CA GLU A 56 -19.36 3.51 -5.22
C GLU A 56 -18.35 3.56 -6.38
N LEU A 57 -17.61 4.68 -6.50
CA LEU A 57 -16.53 4.83 -7.49
C LEU A 57 -15.20 4.22 -7.02
N THR A 58 -15.18 3.62 -5.84
CA THR A 58 -14.06 2.82 -5.34
C THR A 58 -14.57 1.40 -5.05
N PRO A 59 -14.66 0.52 -6.07
CA PRO A 59 -15.31 -0.79 -5.95
C PRO A 59 -14.76 -1.65 -4.81
N CYS A 60 -13.43 -1.56 -4.56
CA CYS A 60 -12.78 -2.23 -3.44
C CYS A 60 -13.38 -1.87 -2.06
N ASN A 61 -14.01 -0.68 -1.95
CA ASN A 61 -14.51 -0.11 -0.71
C ASN A 61 -16.04 -0.03 -0.67
N ALA A 62 -16.74 -0.45 -1.71
CA ALA A 62 -18.19 -0.27 -1.85
C ALA A 62 -19.01 -0.95 -0.73
N HIS A 63 -18.48 -2.00 -0.11
CA HIS A 63 -19.14 -2.75 0.97
C HIS A 63 -18.80 -2.24 2.39
N LEU A 64 -17.94 -1.22 2.53
CA LEU A 64 -17.48 -0.77 3.86
C LEU A 64 -18.59 -0.16 4.73
N ARG A 65 -19.72 0.27 4.16
CA ARG A 65 -20.89 0.69 4.96
C ARG A 65 -21.39 -0.41 5.89
N ASP A 66 -21.48 -1.65 5.40
CA ASP A 66 -21.91 -2.78 6.22
C ASP A 66 -20.93 -3.06 7.35
N LEU A 67 -19.64 -2.88 7.10
CA LEU A 67 -18.61 -3.07 8.12
C LEU A 67 -18.64 -1.94 9.17
N ALA A 68 -18.96 -0.70 8.77
CA ALA A 68 -19.11 0.43 9.70
C ALA A 68 -20.19 0.13 10.74
N GLU A 69 -21.33 -0.45 10.35
CA GLU A 69 -22.39 -0.83 11.28
C GLU A 69 -21.92 -1.88 12.29
N ARG A 70 -21.07 -2.83 11.87
CA ARG A 70 -20.49 -3.81 12.80
C ARG A 70 -19.50 -3.19 13.76
N VAL A 71 -18.67 -2.26 13.30
CA VAL A 71 -17.77 -1.48 14.17
C VAL A 71 -18.58 -0.70 15.20
N LYS A 72 -19.65 0.01 14.78
CA LYS A 72 -20.56 0.75 15.70
C LYS A 72 -21.09 -0.16 16.80
N ASN A 73 -21.55 -1.36 16.43
CA ASN A 73 -22.04 -2.33 17.42
C ASN A 73 -20.97 -2.67 18.45
N GLY A 74 -19.75 -2.99 18.01
CA GLY A 74 -18.63 -3.30 18.90
C GLY A 74 -18.27 -2.14 19.83
N VAL A 75 -18.24 -0.90 19.31
CA VAL A 75 -17.99 0.30 20.11
C VAL A 75 -19.07 0.50 21.18
N LEU A 76 -20.36 0.36 20.82
CA LEU A 76 -21.48 0.48 21.76
C LEU A 76 -21.44 -0.60 22.84
N GLU A 77 -21.17 -1.85 22.48
CA GLU A 77 -21.02 -2.96 23.43
C GLU A 77 -19.90 -2.72 24.45
N ALA A 78 -18.81 -2.07 24.03
CA ALA A 78 -17.70 -1.71 24.90
C ALA A 78 -17.92 -0.40 25.69
N GLY A 79 -19.07 0.25 25.51
CA GLY A 79 -19.43 1.49 26.24
C GLY A 79 -18.89 2.77 25.60
N GLY A 80 -18.46 2.74 24.34
CA GLY A 80 -18.07 3.92 23.57
C GLY A 80 -19.24 4.61 22.88
N PHE A 81 -18.97 5.76 22.28
CA PHE A 81 -19.87 6.52 21.42
C PHE A 81 -19.33 6.52 19.99
N PRO A 82 -19.87 5.67 19.08
CA PRO A 82 -19.41 5.60 17.69
C PRO A 82 -19.97 6.75 16.86
N VAL A 83 -19.12 7.38 16.07
CA VAL A 83 -19.49 8.37 15.05
C VAL A 83 -18.81 8.03 13.73
N GLU A 84 -19.60 7.85 12.67
CA GLU A 84 -19.06 7.57 11.35
C GLU A 84 -18.78 8.85 10.59
N VAL A 85 -17.59 8.93 10.00
CA VAL A 85 -17.14 10.08 9.22
C VAL A 85 -16.67 9.60 7.86
N PRO A 86 -17.29 10.04 6.75
CA PRO A 86 -16.79 9.74 5.42
C PRO A 86 -15.47 10.48 5.20
N VAL A 87 -14.49 9.77 4.69
CA VAL A 87 -13.18 10.34 4.31
C VAL A 87 -12.88 10.05 2.85
N PHE A 88 -11.90 10.76 2.31
CA PHE A 88 -11.55 10.69 0.90
C PHE A 88 -11.21 9.25 0.47
N SER A 89 -11.82 8.79 -0.64
CA SER A 89 -11.64 7.45 -1.19
C SER A 89 -11.11 7.53 -2.61
N ALA A 90 -9.86 7.13 -2.83
CA ALA A 90 -9.24 7.09 -4.16
C ALA A 90 -9.11 5.65 -4.65
N SER A 91 -9.80 5.33 -5.76
CA SER A 91 -9.71 4.05 -6.43
C SER A 91 -8.53 4.00 -7.41
N GLU A 92 -7.72 2.97 -7.36
CA GLU A 92 -6.62 2.79 -8.34
C GLU A 92 -7.14 2.57 -9.77
N SER A 93 -8.32 1.97 -9.92
CA SER A 93 -8.90 1.68 -11.23
C SER A 93 -9.51 2.89 -11.93
N THR A 94 -10.09 3.84 -11.20
CA THR A 94 -10.91 4.92 -11.77
C THR A 94 -10.32 6.32 -11.63
N PHE A 95 -9.49 6.56 -10.63
CA PHE A 95 -8.92 7.89 -10.38
C PHE A 95 -7.85 8.29 -11.39
N ARG A 96 -7.88 9.55 -11.85
CA ARG A 96 -6.89 10.13 -12.80
C ARG A 96 -6.27 11.40 -12.21
N PRO A 97 -4.98 11.68 -12.46
CA PRO A 97 -4.04 10.90 -13.28
C PRO A 97 -3.72 9.54 -12.67
N THR A 98 -3.65 9.41 -11.33
CA THR A 98 -3.43 8.17 -10.56
C THR A 98 -3.92 8.35 -9.12
N ALA A 99 -4.43 7.30 -8.49
CA ALA A 99 -4.84 7.33 -7.10
C ALA A 99 -3.68 7.69 -6.15
N MET A 100 -2.44 7.40 -6.54
CA MET A 100 -1.25 7.69 -5.72
C MET A 100 -1.05 9.20 -5.51
N MET A 101 -1.35 10.04 -6.48
CA MET A 101 -1.31 11.50 -6.32
C MET A 101 -2.21 11.94 -5.15
N PHE A 102 -3.37 11.30 -5.00
CA PHE A 102 -4.36 11.64 -3.99
C PHE A 102 -4.14 10.94 -2.64
N ARG A 103 -3.17 10.03 -2.53
CA ARG A 103 -2.80 9.40 -1.24
C ARG A 103 -2.44 10.46 -0.20
N ASN A 104 -1.63 11.45 -0.57
CA ASN A 104 -1.18 12.50 0.34
C ASN A 104 -2.32 13.47 0.69
N LEU A 105 -3.20 13.80 -0.27
CA LEU A 105 -4.39 14.60 -0.01
C LEU A 105 -5.33 13.89 0.98
N ALA A 106 -5.57 12.61 0.78
CA ALA A 106 -6.38 11.80 1.68
C ALA A 106 -5.78 11.74 3.09
N ALA A 107 -4.45 11.55 3.19
CA ALA A 107 -3.76 11.54 4.47
C ALA A 107 -3.86 12.90 5.20
N LEU A 108 -3.70 14.01 4.48
CA LEU A 108 -3.89 15.36 5.01
C LEU A 108 -5.34 15.56 5.52
N ALA A 109 -6.33 15.19 4.71
CA ALA A 109 -7.73 15.32 5.08
C ALA A 109 -8.09 14.48 6.32
N VAL A 110 -7.56 13.25 6.40
CA VAL A 110 -7.76 12.35 7.56
C VAL A 110 -7.14 12.94 8.82
N GLU A 111 -5.89 13.43 8.72
CA GLU A 111 -5.21 14.09 9.84
C GLU A 111 -6.05 15.25 10.39
N GLU A 112 -6.47 16.18 9.54
CA GLU A 112 -7.23 17.34 9.97
C GLU A 112 -8.66 16.96 10.46
N THR A 113 -9.26 15.92 9.89
CA THR A 113 -10.53 15.36 10.39
C THR A 113 -10.37 14.86 11.83
N ILE A 114 -9.31 14.12 12.13
CA ILE A 114 -9.08 13.60 13.49
C ILE A 114 -8.75 14.75 14.45
N ARG A 115 -7.91 15.69 14.04
CA ARG A 115 -7.50 16.82 14.88
C ARG A 115 -8.65 17.76 15.20
N GLY A 116 -9.47 18.10 14.21
CA GLY A 116 -10.55 19.05 14.34
C GLY A 116 -11.82 18.55 15.05
N GLN A 117 -12.00 17.22 15.18
CA GLN A 117 -13.23 16.62 15.70
C GLN A 117 -13.07 16.03 17.11
N PRO A 118 -14.15 15.88 17.88
CA PRO A 118 -14.14 15.40 19.27
C PRO A 118 -13.91 13.89 19.40
N MET A 119 -12.86 13.36 18.82
CA MET A 119 -12.55 11.92 18.83
C MET A 119 -11.50 11.59 19.90
N ASP A 120 -11.69 10.49 20.61
CA ASP A 120 -10.73 9.93 21.58
C ASP A 120 -9.93 8.77 20.99
N GLY A 121 -10.45 8.13 19.95
CA GLY A 121 -9.81 7.08 19.16
C GLY A 121 -10.51 6.90 17.82
N VAL A 122 -9.88 6.19 16.89
CA VAL A 122 -10.39 6.02 15.53
C VAL A 122 -10.29 4.59 15.03
N VAL A 123 -11.30 4.15 14.29
CA VAL A 123 -11.26 2.94 13.47
C VAL A 123 -11.11 3.35 12.01
N LEU A 124 -10.08 2.82 11.35
CA LEU A 124 -9.75 3.11 9.97
C LEU A 124 -10.34 2.02 9.07
N LEU A 125 -11.47 2.31 8.41
CA LEU A 125 -12.09 1.41 7.42
C LEU A 125 -11.46 1.64 6.06
N VAL A 126 -10.69 0.66 5.58
CA VAL A 126 -9.84 0.76 4.41
C VAL A 126 -9.97 -0.47 3.50
N GLY A 127 -9.58 -0.35 2.24
CA GLY A 127 -9.62 -1.47 1.30
C GLY A 127 -8.67 -1.28 0.11
N CYS A 128 -8.96 -0.32 -0.76
CA CYS A 128 -8.19 -0.06 -1.96
C CYS A 128 -6.73 0.35 -1.66
N ASP A 129 -5.87 0.16 -2.62
CA ASP A 129 -4.41 0.32 -2.61
C ASP A 129 -3.90 1.55 -1.85
N LYS A 130 -4.56 2.70 -2.04
CA LYS A 130 -4.10 3.98 -1.48
C LYS A 130 -4.86 4.39 -0.24
N THR A 131 -6.03 3.80 0.04
CA THR A 131 -6.80 4.16 1.24
C THR A 131 -6.16 3.62 2.52
N THR A 132 -5.57 2.42 2.47
CA THR A 132 -4.86 1.85 3.63
C THR A 132 -3.67 2.73 4.07
N PRO A 133 -2.69 3.04 3.19
CA PRO A 133 -1.59 3.90 3.61
C PRO A 133 -2.02 5.33 3.94
N SER A 134 -3.02 5.91 3.25
CA SER A 134 -3.50 7.26 3.53
C SER A 134 -4.01 7.41 4.96
N LEU A 135 -4.87 6.48 5.39
CA LEU A 135 -5.46 6.55 6.73
C LEU A 135 -4.42 6.26 7.82
N LEU A 136 -3.51 5.31 7.58
CA LEU A 136 -2.39 5.07 8.50
C LEU A 136 -1.47 6.29 8.65
N MET A 137 -1.16 6.99 7.54
CA MET A 137 -0.37 8.23 7.57
C MET A 137 -1.07 9.31 8.38
N GLY A 138 -2.36 9.55 8.16
CA GLY A 138 -3.14 10.54 8.92
C GLY A 138 -3.25 10.21 10.40
N ALA A 139 -3.48 8.94 10.76
CA ALA A 139 -3.52 8.48 12.13
C ALA A 139 -2.15 8.58 12.83
N ALA A 140 -1.06 8.25 12.12
CA ALA A 140 0.31 8.40 12.61
C ALA A 140 0.64 9.85 12.97
N SER A 141 0.20 10.82 12.14
CA SER A 141 0.43 12.24 12.38
C SER A 141 -0.30 12.78 13.60
N THR A 142 -1.46 12.22 13.96
CA THR A 142 -2.29 12.69 15.08
C THR A 142 -1.99 11.98 16.38
N ASP A 143 -1.48 10.77 16.30
CA ASP A 143 -1.10 9.91 17.43
C ASP A 143 -2.21 9.72 18.48
N LEU A 144 -3.45 9.59 18.02
CA LEU A 144 -4.58 9.08 18.83
C LEU A 144 -4.73 7.57 18.67
N PRO A 145 -5.23 6.84 19.68
CA PRO A 145 -5.54 5.41 19.54
C PRO A 145 -6.23 5.10 18.21
N ALA A 146 -5.65 4.21 17.43
CA ALA A 146 -6.13 3.90 16.08
C ALA A 146 -6.01 2.39 15.77
N ILE A 147 -7.03 1.83 15.14
CA ILE A 147 -7.06 0.43 14.70
C ILE A 147 -7.56 0.33 13.25
N VAL A 148 -6.94 -0.55 12.47
CA VAL A 148 -7.29 -0.77 11.06
C VAL A 148 -8.27 -1.93 10.92
N VAL A 149 -9.30 -1.73 10.11
CA VAL A 149 -10.19 -2.80 9.61
C VAL A 149 -10.17 -2.75 8.10
N THR A 150 -9.65 -3.81 7.48
CA THR A 150 -9.60 -3.91 6.01
C THR A 150 -10.88 -4.48 5.45
N GLY A 151 -11.25 -4.10 4.22
CA GLY A 151 -12.44 -4.62 3.54
C GLY A 151 -12.34 -6.10 3.19
N GLY A 152 -11.12 -6.62 3.00
CA GLY A 152 -10.87 -7.99 2.60
C GLY A 152 -10.90 -8.22 1.08
N PRO A 153 -10.25 -9.29 0.60
CA PRO A 153 -10.21 -9.63 -0.82
C PRO A 153 -11.53 -10.18 -1.35
N MET A 154 -11.72 -10.07 -2.66
CA MET A 154 -12.77 -10.79 -3.40
C MET A 154 -12.57 -12.31 -3.31
N LEU A 155 -13.63 -13.07 -3.56
CA LEU A 155 -13.57 -14.51 -3.79
C LEU A 155 -12.78 -14.82 -5.08
N ASN A 156 -12.30 -16.05 -5.21
CA ASN A 156 -11.62 -16.51 -6.40
C ASN A 156 -12.47 -16.36 -7.66
N GLY A 157 -11.86 -15.86 -8.74
CA GLY A 157 -12.45 -15.89 -10.07
C GLY A 157 -12.29 -17.25 -10.75
N TYR A 158 -13.19 -17.55 -11.69
CA TYR A 158 -13.10 -18.74 -12.53
C TYR A 158 -13.52 -18.40 -13.95
N PHE A 159 -12.72 -18.84 -14.92
CA PHE A 159 -13.00 -18.73 -16.34
C PHE A 159 -12.73 -20.06 -17.02
N ARG A 160 -13.73 -20.65 -17.68
CA ARG A 160 -13.65 -21.95 -18.38
C ARG A 160 -13.00 -23.06 -17.56
N GLY A 161 -13.34 -23.13 -16.26
CA GLY A 161 -12.85 -24.16 -15.34
C GLY A 161 -11.49 -23.84 -14.69
N GLU A 162 -10.79 -22.82 -15.14
CA GLU A 162 -9.53 -22.37 -14.56
C GLU A 162 -9.73 -21.24 -13.55
N ARG A 163 -8.90 -21.21 -12.51
CA ARG A 163 -8.87 -20.15 -11.53
C ARG A 163 -8.22 -18.89 -12.13
N VAL A 164 -8.91 -17.76 -12.05
CA VAL A 164 -8.41 -16.48 -12.57
C VAL A 164 -8.30 -15.43 -11.46
N GLY A 165 -7.16 -14.77 -11.37
CA GLY A 165 -6.91 -13.68 -10.44
C GLY A 165 -7.18 -12.32 -11.05
N SER A 166 -7.81 -11.44 -10.29
CA SER A 166 -7.99 -10.03 -10.67
C SER A 166 -6.65 -9.34 -10.91
N GLY A 167 -6.56 -8.54 -11.96
CA GLY A 167 -5.34 -7.85 -12.35
C GLY A 167 -4.32 -8.75 -13.04
N THR A 168 -3.82 -9.81 -12.41
CA THR A 168 -2.82 -10.71 -13.03
C THR A 168 -3.30 -11.30 -14.34
N HIS A 169 -4.52 -11.83 -14.39
CA HIS A 169 -5.09 -12.36 -15.64
C HIS A 169 -5.52 -11.27 -16.61
N LEU A 170 -5.83 -10.05 -16.13
CA LEU A 170 -6.04 -8.91 -17.02
C LEU A 170 -4.79 -8.63 -17.88
N TRP A 171 -3.61 -8.60 -17.26
CA TRP A 171 -2.34 -8.43 -17.97
C TRP A 171 -2.07 -9.61 -18.90
N LYS A 172 -2.17 -10.83 -18.39
CA LYS A 172 -1.92 -12.07 -19.14
C LYS A 172 -2.83 -12.18 -20.37
N PHE A 173 -4.14 -11.97 -20.20
CA PHE A 173 -5.09 -12.04 -21.32
C PHE A 173 -4.90 -10.90 -22.32
N SER A 174 -4.59 -9.70 -21.86
CA SER A 174 -4.26 -8.58 -22.75
C SER A 174 -3.02 -8.88 -23.62
N GLU A 175 -2.01 -9.52 -23.05
CA GLU A 175 -0.81 -9.95 -23.79
C GLU A 175 -1.16 -11.09 -24.77
N ALA A 176 -1.96 -12.07 -24.37
CA ALA A 176 -2.42 -13.15 -25.24
C ALA A 176 -3.24 -12.64 -26.44
N VAL A 177 -4.08 -11.62 -26.24
CA VAL A 177 -4.79 -10.95 -27.35
C VAL A 177 -3.80 -10.29 -28.32
N LYS A 178 -2.80 -9.56 -27.81
CA LYS A 178 -1.76 -8.93 -28.64
C LYS A 178 -0.89 -9.94 -29.38
N ALA A 179 -0.64 -11.12 -28.80
CA ALA A 179 0.07 -12.21 -29.44
C ALA A 179 -0.78 -12.96 -30.47
N GLY A 180 -2.10 -12.77 -30.48
CA GLY A 180 -3.05 -13.51 -31.32
C GLY A 180 -3.40 -14.91 -30.80
N GLU A 181 -3.14 -15.18 -29.53
CA GLU A 181 -3.41 -16.46 -28.84
C GLU A 181 -4.80 -16.50 -28.20
N MET A 182 -5.43 -15.34 -28.00
CA MET A 182 -6.77 -15.18 -27.42
C MET A 182 -7.58 -14.20 -28.27
N SER A 183 -8.87 -14.47 -28.46
CA SER A 183 -9.77 -13.55 -29.15
C SER A 183 -10.18 -12.40 -28.22
N GLN A 184 -10.56 -11.26 -28.81
CA GLN A 184 -11.12 -10.14 -28.04
C GLN A 184 -12.45 -10.52 -27.39
N GLU A 185 -13.24 -11.41 -28.01
CA GLU A 185 -14.52 -11.91 -27.49
C GLU A 185 -14.31 -12.76 -26.24
N ASP A 186 -13.33 -13.68 -26.25
CA ASP A 186 -12.95 -14.47 -25.08
C ASP A 186 -12.47 -13.59 -23.92
N PHE A 187 -11.74 -12.53 -24.22
CA PHE A 187 -11.27 -11.59 -23.20
C PHE A 187 -12.45 -10.82 -22.56
N LEU A 188 -13.43 -10.40 -23.34
CA LEU A 188 -14.65 -9.76 -22.83
C LEU A 188 -15.50 -10.74 -22.00
N GLU A 189 -15.58 -12.02 -22.38
CA GLU A 189 -16.25 -13.06 -21.58
C GLU A 189 -15.57 -13.24 -20.22
N ALA A 190 -14.23 -13.18 -20.18
CA ALA A 190 -13.46 -13.33 -18.96
C ALA A 190 -13.60 -12.15 -17.97
N GLU A 191 -14.03 -10.97 -18.42
CA GLU A 191 -14.06 -9.72 -17.64
C GLU A 191 -14.81 -9.89 -16.31
N ALA A 192 -16.05 -10.34 -16.33
CA ALA A 192 -16.86 -10.53 -15.12
C ALA A 192 -16.34 -11.65 -14.21
N SER A 193 -15.62 -12.61 -14.77
CA SER A 193 -15.08 -13.76 -14.04
C SER A 193 -13.94 -13.39 -13.11
N MET A 194 -13.21 -12.32 -13.41
CA MET A 194 -12.08 -11.85 -12.61
C MET A 194 -12.51 -11.03 -11.38
N SER A 195 -13.76 -10.52 -11.34
CA SER A 195 -14.29 -9.63 -10.31
C SER A 195 -15.63 -10.13 -9.77
N ARG A 196 -15.64 -11.30 -9.15
CA ARG A 196 -16.82 -12.08 -8.84
C ARG A 196 -17.62 -11.62 -7.62
N SER A 197 -17.02 -10.89 -6.69
CA SER A 197 -17.66 -10.47 -5.43
C SER A 197 -17.21 -9.09 -5.00
N ALA A 198 -17.84 -8.53 -3.97
CA ALA A 198 -17.30 -7.39 -3.26
C ALA A 198 -15.90 -7.71 -2.70
N GLY A 199 -15.07 -6.70 -2.52
CA GLY A 199 -13.74 -6.81 -1.94
C GLY A 199 -12.64 -6.17 -2.79
N THR A 200 -11.40 -6.27 -2.30
CA THR A 200 -10.19 -5.84 -3.00
C THR A 200 -9.72 -6.91 -3.99
N CYS A 201 -8.66 -6.65 -4.75
CA CYS A 201 -8.05 -7.67 -5.61
C CYS A 201 -7.81 -8.98 -4.83
N ASN A 202 -8.09 -10.12 -5.48
CA ASN A 202 -7.95 -11.46 -4.90
C ASN A 202 -6.56 -12.09 -5.11
N THR A 203 -5.61 -11.34 -5.66
CA THR A 203 -4.18 -11.70 -5.77
C THR A 203 -3.38 -10.98 -4.68
N MET A 204 -2.10 -11.33 -4.48
CA MET A 204 -1.18 -10.58 -3.63
C MET A 204 -0.71 -9.30 -4.35
N GLY A 205 -1.69 -8.46 -4.72
CA GLY A 205 -1.48 -7.11 -5.24
C GLY A 205 -1.25 -6.09 -4.12
N THR A 206 -1.31 -4.79 -4.44
CA THR A 206 -1.01 -3.74 -3.45
C THR A 206 -2.04 -3.66 -2.32
N ALA A 207 -3.34 -3.85 -2.61
CA ALA A 207 -4.37 -3.83 -1.57
C ALA A 207 -4.18 -4.95 -0.53
N SER A 208 -3.97 -6.20 -0.98
CA SER A 208 -3.71 -7.34 -0.09
C SER A 208 -2.36 -7.21 0.63
N THR A 209 -1.35 -6.68 -0.05
CA THR A 209 -0.05 -6.37 0.56
C THR A 209 -0.22 -5.34 1.68
N MET A 210 -0.88 -4.21 1.44
CA MET A 210 -1.04 -3.18 2.47
C MET A 210 -1.94 -3.62 3.63
N ALA A 211 -2.94 -4.47 3.38
CA ALA A 211 -3.69 -5.14 4.44
C ALA A 211 -2.77 -6.02 5.32
N SER A 212 -1.88 -6.79 4.69
CA SER A 212 -0.87 -7.61 5.38
C SER A 212 0.16 -6.75 6.12
N MET A 213 0.57 -5.62 5.54
CA MET A 213 1.48 -4.67 6.21
C MET A 213 0.83 -4.03 7.45
N ALA A 214 -0.45 -3.64 7.38
CA ALA A 214 -1.17 -3.11 8.54
C ALA A 214 -1.23 -4.12 9.70
N GLU A 215 -1.43 -5.41 9.40
CA GLU A 215 -1.42 -6.49 10.40
C GLU A 215 0.01 -6.77 10.92
N ALA A 216 1.01 -6.84 10.04
CA ALA A 216 2.41 -7.08 10.42
C ALA A 216 3.04 -5.91 11.22
N LEU A 217 2.56 -4.67 10.99
CA LEU A 217 2.88 -3.50 11.83
C LEU A 217 2.20 -3.56 13.21
N GLY A 218 1.28 -4.49 13.44
CA GLY A 218 0.49 -4.57 14.66
C GLY A 218 -0.71 -3.61 14.71
N MET A 219 -1.07 -2.92 13.62
CA MET A 219 -2.15 -1.93 13.57
C MET A 219 -3.54 -2.51 13.31
N ALA A 220 -3.66 -3.82 13.10
CA ALA A 220 -4.91 -4.55 12.93
C ALA A 220 -4.93 -5.79 13.83
N LEU A 221 -6.08 -6.30 14.18
CA LEU A 221 -6.20 -7.58 14.89
C LEU A 221 -5.67 -8.72 14.02
N SER A 222 -5.06 -9.70 14.65
CA SER A 222 -4.46 -10.86 13.99
C SER A 222 -5.49 -11.61 13.12
N GLY A 223 -5.09 -11.96 11.89
CA GLY A 223 -5.93 -12.62 10.89
C GLY A 223 -6.79 -11.66 10.05
N ASN A 224 -6.76 -10.35 10.32
CA ASN A 224 -7.58 -9.36 9.60
C ASN A 224 -7.28 -9.30 8.08
N ALA A 225 -6.01 -9.42 7.66
CA ALA A 225 -5.62 -9.15 6.29
C ALA A 225 -6.29 -10.06 5.23
N ALA A 226 -6.43 -11.35 5.54
CA ALA A 226 -6.77 -12.36 4.55
C ALA A 226 -8.27 -12.74 4.47
N ILE A 227 -9.09 -12.41 5.47
CA ILE A 227 -10.52 -12.79 5.48
C ILE A 227 -11.22 -12.22 4.23
N PRO A 228 -11.88 -13.04 3.40
CA PRO A 228 -12.62 -12.53 2.24
C PRO A 228 -13.71 -11.53 2.64
N ALA A 229 -13.96 -10.55 1.78
CA ALA A 229 -14.90 -9.46 2.05
C ALA A 229 -16.33 -9.92 2.36
N VAL A 230 -16.78 -11.00 1.70
CA VAL A 230 -18.14 -11.54 1.85
C VAL A 230 -18.26 -12.65 2.90
N ASP A 231 -17.13 -13.05 3.52
CA ASP A 231 -17.13 -14.05 4.60
C ASP A 231 -17.71 -13.43 5.89
N SER A 232 -18.54 -14.17 6.60
CA SER A 232 -19.17 -13.70 7.85
C SER A 232 -18.14 -13.31 8.93
N ARG A 233 -16.97 -13.95 8.93
CA ARG A 233 -15.86 -13.66 9.85
C ARG A 233 -15.28 -12.25 9.64
N ARG A 234 -15.43 -11.66 8.45
CA ARG A 234 -15.09 -10.24 8.19
C ARG A 234 -15.93 -9.30 9.06
N ARG A 235 -17.23 -9.58 9.17
CA ARG A 235 -18.14 -8.81 10.03
C ARG A 235 -17.82 -9.00 11.52
N VAL A 236 -17.44 -10.21 11.93
CA VAL A 236 -16.97 -10.49 13.30
C VAL A 236 -15.71 -9.69 13.59
N MET A 237 -14.73 -9.70 12.69
CA MET A 237 -13.49 -8.93 12.82
C MET A 237 -13.74 -7.44 13.00
N ALA A 238 -14.67 -6.85 12.22
CA ALA A 238 -15.05 -5.46 12.33
C ALA A 238 -15.67 -5.14 13.71
N GLN A 239 -16.55 -6.00 14.22
CA GLN A 239 -17.17 -5.83 15.54
C GLN A 239 -16.15 -5.95 16.67
N MET A 240 -15.24 -6.93 16.59
CA MET A 240 -14.15 -7.10 17.56
C MET A 240 -13.21 -5.90 17.58
N SER A 241 -12.88 -5.35 16.42
CA SER A 241 -12.08 -4.12 16.32
C SER A 241 -12.78 -2.92 16.95
N GLY A 242 -14.14 -2.84 16.80
CA GLY A 242 -14.96 -1.84 17.48
C GLY A 242 -14.93 -1.95 18.99
N ARG A 243 -14.87 -3.16 19.57
CA ARG A 243 -14.67 -3.36 21.01
C ARG A 243 -13.25 -2.95 21.40
N ARG A 244 -12.25 -3.42 20.67
CA ARG A 244 -10.84 -3.20 21.03
C ARG A 244 -10.43 -1.74 21.04
N ILE A 245 -10.91 -0.91 20.11
CA ILE A 245 -10.55 0.52 20.09
C ILE A 245 -10.96 1.25 21.38
N VAL A 246 -12.07 0.85 22.03
CA VAL A 246 -12.50 1.44 23.30
C VAL A 246 -11.51 1.10 24.43
N ASP A 247 -11.00 -0.15 24.44
CA ASP A 247 -9.97 -0.54 25.39
C ASP A 247 -8.63 0.17 25.09
N MET A 248 -8.26 0.34 23.82
CA MET A 248 -7.05 1.10 23.44
C MET A 248 -7.12 2.56 23.93
N VAL A 249 -8.29 3.19 23.87
CA VAL A 249 -8.49 4.52 24.45
C VAL A 249 -8.31 4.50 25.97
N ARG A 250 -8.75 3.44 26.65
CA ARG A 250 -8.54 3.27 28.10
C ARG A 250 -7.06 3.11 28.44
N ASP A 251 -6.36 2.29 27.67
CA ASP A 251 -4.96 1.94 27.87
C ASP A 251 -4.00 3.05 27.35
N ASP A 252 -4.51 4.06 26.66
CA ASP A 252 -3.75 5.09 25.91
C ASP A 252 -2.79 4.50 24.87
N LEU A 253 -3.15 3.38 24.27
CA LEU A 253 -2.31 2.69 23.28
C LEU A 253 -2.42 3.40 21.92
N LYS A 254 -1.32 4.00 21.48
CA LYS A 254 -1.22 4.90 20.33
C LYS A 254 -0.48 4.28 19.15
N PRO A 255 -0.61 4.85 17.95
CA PRO A 255 0.19 4.46 16.79
C PRO A 255 1.71 4.49 17.05
N SER A 256 2.23 5.46 17.80
CA SER A 256 3.66 5.55 18.15
C SER A 256 4.15 4.43 19.06
N ASP A 257 3.27 3.82 19.87
CA ASP A 257 3.62 2.68 20.72
C ASP A 257 3.70 1.38 19.92
N VAL A 258 2.95 1.29 18.81
CA VAL A 258 2.82 0.09 17.97
C VAL A 258 3.76 0.17 16.75
N MET A 259 3.73 1.27 16.00
CA MET A 259 4.52 1.45 14.78
C MET A 259 5.97 1.86 15.09
N THR A 260 6.69 1.02 15.82
CA THR A 260 8.10 1.17 16.15
C THR A 260 9.01 0.72 15.00
N LYS A 261 10.31 1.04 15.06
CA LYS A 261 11.30 0.53 14.09
C LYS A 261 11.23 -1.00 13.93
N GLN A 262 11.05 -1.72 15.04
CA GLN A 262 10.91 -3.19 15.04
C GLN A 262 9.66 -3.66 14.29
N ALA A 263 8.54 -2.95 14.43
CA ALA A 263 7.32 -3.24 13.70
C ALA A 263 7.49 -3.03 12.19
N PHE A 264 8.18 -1.95 11.77
CA PHE A 264 8.50 -1.74 10.36
C PHE A 264 9.45 -2.81 9.80
N GLU A 265 10.45 -3.25 10.56
CA GLU A 265 11.31 -4.37 10.16
C GLU A 265 10.51 -5.68 10.00
N ASN A 266 9.55 -5.96 10.89
CA ASN A 266 8.62 -7.07 10.74
C ASN A 266 7.79 -6.96 9.45
N ALA A 267 7.28 -5.78 9.15
CA ALA A 267 6.51 -5.54 7.92
C ALA A 267 7.36 -5.74 6.66
N ILE A 268 8.61 -5.27 6.63
CA ILE A 268 9.54 -5.48 5.50
C ILE A 268 9.79 -6.98 5.27
N ARG A 269 10.11 -7.74 6.32
CA ARG A 269 10.33 -9.18 6.22
C ARG A 269 9.06 -9.91 5.78
N THR A 270 7.92 -9.52 6.33
CA THR A 270 6.62 -10.05 5.92
C THR A 270 6.35 -9.79 4.44
N ASN A 271 6.65 -8.58 3.95
CA ASN A 271 6.50 -8.25 2.51
C ASN A 271 7.32 -9.21 1.62
N GLY A 272 8.55 -9.54 2.02
CA GLY A 272 9.38 -10.54 1.32
C GLY A 272 8.77 -11.93 1.36
N ALA A 273 8.32 -12.37 2.53
CA ALA A 273 7.76 -13.72 2.74
C ALA A 273 6.47 -13.95 1.95
N ILE A 274 5.61 -12.94 1.83
CA ILE A 274 4.36 -13.03 1.04
C ILE A 274 4.54 -12.75 -0.46
N GLY A 275 5.75 -12.38 -0.90
CA GLY A 275 5.95 -11.90 -2.27
C GLY A 275 5.13 -10.64 -2.56
N GLY A 276 5.13 -9.68 -1.63
CA GLY A 276 4.30 -8.48 -1.66
C GLY A 276 4.68 -7.48 -2.74
N SER A 277 3.87 -6.44 -2.88
CA SER A 277 4.01 -5.38 -3.87
C SER A 277 5.20 -4.47 -3.58
N THR A 278 5.89 -4.00 -4.64
CA THR A 278 6.90 -2.92 -4.56
C THR A 278 6.31 -1.61 -4.03
N ASN A 279 5.01 -1.38 -4.20
CA ASN A 279 4.32 -0.19 -3.67
C ASN A 279 4.41 -0.09 -2.14
N ALA A 280 4.56 -1.21 -1.42
CA ALA A 280 4.74 -1.20 0.04
C ALA A 280 5.97 -0.40 0.46
N VAL A 281 7.02 -0.34 -0.37
CA VAL A 281 8.24 0.43 -0.09
C VAL A 281 7.91 1.89 0.17
N ILE A 282 7.32 2.57 -0.82
CA ILE A 282 6.99 3.99 -0.69
C ILE A 282 5.92 4.26 0.37
N HIS A 283 5.01 3.29 0.62
CA HIS A 283 3.97 3.48 1.62
C HIS A 283 4.51 3.35 3.04
N LEU A 284 5.35 2.33 3.32
CA LEU A 284 5.93 2.17 4.65
C LEU A 284 6.94 3.28 4.97
N LEU A 285 7.73 3.76 4.00
CA LEU A 285 8.60 4.93 4.18
C LEU A 285 7.79 6.17 4.58
N ALA A 286 6.67 6.43 3.89
CA ALA A 286 5.80 7.56 4.21
C ALA A 286 5.15 7.43 5.60
N ILE A 287 4.61 6.25 5.94
CA ILE A 287 3.99 6.00 7.26
C ILE A 287 5.05 6.16 8.37
N ALA A 288 6.25 5.61 8.18
CA ALA A 288 7.36 5.75 9.12
C ALA A 288 7.73 7.22 9.35
N GLY A 289 7.85 8.00 8.27
CA GLY A 289 8.11 9.43 8.35
C GLY A 289 7.05 10.19 9.15
N ARG A 290 5.76 9.81 9.03
CA ARG A 290 4.65 10.44 9.76
C ARG A 290 4.64 10.10 11.25
N VAL A 291 5.05 8.90 11.65
CA VAL A 291 5.16 8.52 13.07
C VAL A 291 6.51 8.89 13.68
N GLY A 292 7.44 9.42 12.87
CA GLY A 292 8.77 9.84 13.32
C GLY A 292 9.81 8.72 13.44
N VAL A 293 9.60 7.60 12.72
CA VAL A 293 10.56 6.50 12.63
C VAL A 293 11.48 6.68 11.43
N ASP A 294 12.78 6.69 11.66
CA ASP A 294 13.80 6.73 10.60
C ASP A 294 13.87 5.37 9.90
N LEU A 295 13.18 5.27 8.76
CA LEU A 295 13.14 4.10 7.89
C LEU A 295 13.72 4.48 6.52
N THR A 296 14.65 3.66 6.01
CA THR A 296 15.37 3.94 4.77
C THR A 296 15.29 2.77 3.77
N LEU A 297 15.68 3.01 2.51
CA LEU A 297 15.83 1.94 1.52
C LEU A 297 16.93 0.93 1.93
N ASP A 298 17.95 1.35 2.68
CA ASP A 298 18.97 0.43 3.18
C ASP A 298 18.41 -0.54 4.23
N ASP A 299 17.42 -0.11 5.02
CA ASP A 299 16.67 -1.02 5.91
C ASP A 299 15.87 -2.05 5.12
N TRP A 300 15.27 -1.63 3.99
CA TRP A 300 14.55 -2.55 3.10
C TRP A 300 15.47 -3.65 2.56
N ASP A 301 16.64 -3.29 2.04
CA ASP A 301 17.59 -4.29 1.54
C ASP A 301 18.12 -5.18 2.66
N ARG A 302 18.52 -4.59 3.79
CA ARG A 302 19.04 -5.32 4.94
C ARG A 302 18.02 -6.31 5.51
N CYS A 303 16.79 -5.87 5.74
CA CYS A 303 15.76 -6.72 6.36
C CYS A 303 15.14 -7.72 5.39
N GLY A 304 15.05 -7.38 4.09
CA GLY A 304 14.43 -8.24 3.08
C GLY A 304 15.37 -9.23 2.42
N ARG A 305 16.68 -9.01 2.44
CA ARG A 305 17.68 -9.75 1.63
C ARG A 305 17.61 -11.27 1.82
N ASP A 306 17.52 -11.72 3.06
CA ASP A 306 17.58 -13.14 3.41
C ASP A 306 16.20 -13.74 3.70
N VAL A 307 15.14 -13.07 3.27
CA VAL A 307 13.77 -13.55 3.45
C VAL A 307 13.34 -14.37 2.24
N ALA A 308 12.97 -15.62 2.47
CA ALA A 308 12.40 -16.48 1.45
C ALA A 308 10.94 -16.13 1.17
N THR A 309 10.52 -16.15 -0.10
CA THR A 309 9.09 -16.05 -0.46
C THR A 309 8.44 -17.41 -0.29
N ILE A 310 7.61 -17.53 0.75
CA ILE A 310 6.95 -18.79 1.15
C ILE A 310 5.46 -18.83 0.83
N VAL A 311 4.87 -17.73 0.35
CA VAL A 311 3.45 -17.68 0.00
C VAL A 311 3.26 -17.83 -1.51
N ASN A 312 2.59 -18.91 -1.91
CA ASN A 312 2.44 -19.33 -3.31
C ASN A 312 1.19 -18.67 -3.94
N LEU A 313 1.16 -17.34 -3.94
CA LEU A 313 0.06 -16.54 -4.48
C LEU A 313 0.44 -15.82 -5.77
N MET A 314 -0.51 -15.66 -6.67
CA MET A 314 -0.35 -14.77 -7.83
C MET A 314 -0.05 -13.33 -7.40
N PRO A 315 0.85 -12.62 -8.11
CA PRO A 315 1.49 -12.95 -9.39
C PRO A 315 2.74 -13.82 -9.28
N SER A 316 3.35 -14.01 -8.11
CA SER A 316 4.60 -14.79 -7.95
C SER A 316 4.37 -16.31 -7.90
N GLY A 317 3.16 -16.75 -7.62
CA GLY A 317 2.75 -18.14 -7.51
C GLY A 317 1.43 -18.42 -8.22
N LYS A 318 0.68 -19.45 -7.75
CA LYS A 318 -0.49 -19.96 -8.48
C LYS A 318 -1.85 -19.84 -7.76
N TYR A 319 -1.86 -19.62 -6.45
CA TYR A 319 -3.10 -19.52 -5.66
C TYR A 319 -3.58 -18.08 -5.53
N LEU A 320 -4.74 -17.89 -4.89
CA LEU A 320 -5.37 -16.60 -4.64
C LEU A 320 -5.58 -16.37 -3.14
N MET A 321 -6.08 -15.20 -2.76
CA MET A 321 -6.22 -14.79 -1.36
C MET A 321 -7.22 -15.66 -0.58
N GLU A 322 -8.22 -16.24 -1.22
CA GLU A 322 -9.18 -17.13 -0.57
C GLU A 322 -8.49 -18.41 -0.06
N GLU A 323 -7.60 -19.03 -0.85
CA GLU A 323 -6.81 -20.17 -0.39
C GLU A 323 -5.82 -19.77 0.69
N PHE A 324 -5.24 -18.58 0.60
CA PHE A 324 -4.33 -18.07 1.63
C PHE A 324 -5.04 -17.96 2.99
N PHE A 325 -6.26 -17.44 2.99
CA PHE A 325 -7.08 -17.39 4.20
C PHE A 325 -7.33 -18.78 4.79
N TYR A 326 -7.75 -19.73 3.97
CA TYR A 326 -8.02 -21.10 4.44
C TYR A 326 -6.75 -21.87 4.83
N ALA A 327 -5.59 -21.52 4.30
CA ALA A 327 -4.30 -22.06 4.73
C ALA A 327 -3.87 -21.56 6.13
N GLY A 328 -4.53 -20.52 6.67
CA GLY A 328 -4.23 -19.93 7.97
C GLY A 328 -3.78 -18.46 7.89
N GLY A 329 -3.60 -17.92 6.69
CA GLY A 329 -3.37 -16.50 6.44
C GLY A 329 -2.06 -15.96 6.99
N LEU A 330 -2.05 -14.66 7.26
CA LEU A 330 -0.84 -13.95 7.70
C LEU A 330 -0.28 -14.45 9.04
N PRO A 331 -1.10 -14.85 10.04
CA PRO A 331 -0.57 -15.41 11.31
C PRO A 331 0.40 -16.58 11.11
N VAL A 332 0.14 -17.45 10.14
CA VAL A 332 1.05 -18.58 9.82
C VAL A 332 2.37 -18.07 9.24
N VAL A 333 2.34 -17.05 8.39
CA VAL A 333 3.55 -16.45 7.82
C VAL A 333 4.40 -15.81 8.92
N LEU A 334 3.78 -15.03 9.81
CA LEU A 334 4.46 -14.40 10.95
C LEU A 334 5.05 -15.45 11.90
N LYS A 335 4.34 -16.54 12.15
CA LYS A 335 4.87 -17.68 12.92
C LYS A 335 6.12 -18.27 12.26
N ARG A 336 6.09 -18.53 10.95
CA ARG A 336 7.25 -19.06 10.20
C ARG A 336 8.44 -18.10 10.28
N LEU A 337 8.21 -16.79 10.14
CA LEU A 337 9.25 -15.78 10.32
C LEU A 337 9.80 -15.78 11.76
N GLY A 338 8.95 -15.94 12.77
CA GLY A 338 9.35 -16.03 14.17
C GLY A 338 10.16 -17.28 14.50
N GLU A 339 9.80 -18.44 13.94
CA GLU A 339 10.54 -19.70 14.05
C GLU A 339 11.91 -19.60 13.37
N ALA A 340 12.01 -18.89 12.25
CA ALA A 340 13.26 -18.63 11.52
C ALA A 340 14.14 -17.52 12.15
N GLY A 341 13.71 -16.90 13.26
CA GLY A 341 14.46 -15.79 13.88
C GLY A 341 14.38 -14.47 13.11
N LEU A 342 13.42 -14.34 12.20
CA LEU A 342 13.21 -13.18 11.31
C LEU A 342 12.05 -12.28 11.77
N LEU A 343 11.52 -12.46 12.97
CA LEU A 343 10.47 -11.65 13.57
C LEU A 343 10.96 -11.01 14.86
N ASN A 344 10.76 -9.70 15.00
CA ASN A 344 10.89 -9.01 16.28
C ASN A 344 9.67 -9.37 17.14
N LYS A 345 9.80 -10.43 17.96
CA LYS A 345 8.70 -11.12 18.65
C LYS A 345 7.98 -10.24 19.67
N ASP A 346 8.69 -9.30 20.27
CA ASP A 346 8.20 -8.44 21.35
C ASP A 346 7.51 -7.16 20.83
N ALA A 347 7.42 -6.98 19.49
CA ALA A 347 6.75 -5.83 18.91
C ALA A 347 5.28 -5.77 19.37
N MET A 348 4.88 -4.62 19.93
CA MET A 348 3.52 -4.40 20.44
C MET A 348 2.50 -4.35 19.30
N THR A 349 1.29 -4.83 19.56
CA THR A 349 0.15 -4.75 18.64
C THR A 349 -1.02 -3.98 19.25
N VAL A 350 -1.99 -3.63 18.42
CA VAL A 350 -3.27 -3.04 18.87
C VAL A 350 -4.05 -3.95 19.84
N SER A 351 -3.76 -5.24 19.90
CA SER A 351 -4.34 -6.16 20.89
C SER A 351 -3.84 -5.90 22.31
N GLY A 352 -2.76 -5.11 22.47
CA GLY A 352 -2.11 -4.84 23.75
C GLY A 352 -1.18 -5.97 24.20
N THR A 353 -0.77 -6.83 23.27
CA THR A 353 0.15 -7.96 23.49
C THR A 353 1.28 -7.93 22.46
N ALA A 354 2.33 -8.69 22.70
CA ALA A 354 3.39 -8.88 21.71
C ALA A 354 2.89 -9.67 20.50
N ILE A 355 3.36 -9.34 19.31
CA ILE A 355 2.96 -9.99 18.05
C ILE A 355 3.15 -11.51 18.08
N TRP A 356 4.21 -11.98 18.76
CA TRP A 356 4.49 -13.42 18.89
C TRP A 356 3.40 -14.17 19.66
N ASP A 357 2.86 -13.55 20.70
CA ASP A 357 1.80 -14.17 21.51
C ASP A 357 0.51 -14.41 20.74
N GLU A 358 0.27 -13.62 19.71
CA GLU A 358 -0.90 -13.77 18.84
C GLU A 358 -0.73 -14.85 17.77
N VAL A 359 0.52 -15.14 17.35
CA VAL A 359 0.76 -15.97 16.15
C VAL A 359 1.48 -17.29 16.42
N LYS A 360 2.12 -17.47 17.59
CA LYS A 360 2.93 -18.67 17.92
C LYS A 360 2.18 -20.00 17.76
N ASP A 361 0.86 -20.00 17.96
CA ASP A 361 0.02 -21.19 17.89
C ASP A 361 -0.76 -21.28 16.55
N ALA A 362 -0.46 -20.43 15.58
CA ALA A 362 -1.11 -20.46 14.27
C ALA A 362 -0.87 -21.78 13.54
N ILE A 363 -1.91 -22.34 12.93
CA ILE A 363 -1.88 -23.63 12.25
C ILE A 363 -1.88 -23.43 10.74
N ASN A 364 -0.91 -24.03 10.04
CA ASN A 364 -0.89 -24.11 8.59
C ASN A 364 -1.75 -25.30 8.13
N ASN A 365 -2.87 -25.00 7.48
CA ASN A 365 -3.79 -26.00 6.99
C ASN A 365 -3.51 -26.45 5.54
N ASN A 366 -2.60 -25.76 4.83
CA ASN A 366 -2.25 -26.09 3.44
C ASN A 366 -0.82 -25.63 3.11
N GLU A 367 0.10 -26.58 3.08
CA GLU A 367 1.52 -26.34 2.77
C GLU A 367 1.81 -26.08 1.28
N ASP A 368 0.85 -26.29 0.38
CA ASP A 368 0.99 -25.87 -1.02
C ASP A 368 0.77 -24.36 -1.21
N VAL A 369 0.05 -23.73 -0.29
CA VAL A 369 -0.26 -22.29 -0.30
C VAL A 369 0.73 -21.49 0.54
N ILE A 370 1.01 -21.96 1.77
CA ILE A 370 2.05 -21.39 2.65
C ILE A 370 3.13 -22.46 2.79
N LEU A 371 4.16 -22.32 1.96
CA LEU A 371 5.21 -23.32 1.82
C LEU A 371 6.11 -23.39 3.06
N PRO A 372 6.69 -24.56 3.34
CA PRO A 372 7.88 -24.64 4.20
C PRO A 372 9.03 -23.83 3.59
N VAL A 373 9.92 -23.29 4.43
CA VAL A 373 11.04 -22.45 3.98
C VAL A 373 11.95 -23.19 2.98
N GLU A 374 12.12 -24.49 3.15
CA GLU A 374 12.94 -25.37 2.30
C GLU A 374 12.35 -25.53 0.88
N LYS A 375 11.06 -25.25 0.72
CA LYS A 375 10.33 -25.30 -0.55
C LYS A 375 9.90 -23.93 -1.05
N ALA A 376 10.51 -22.86 -0.55
CA ALA A 376 10.18 -21.50 -0.92
C ALA A 376 10.22 -21.27 -2.44
N LEU A 377 9.33 -20.42 -2.95
CA LEU A 377 9.33 -20.03 -4.37
C LEU A 377 10.64 -19.36 -4.78
N THR A 378 11.21 -18.57 -3.86
CA THR A 378 12.47 -17.84 -4.05
C THR A 378 13.18 -17.75 -2.71
N ALA A 379 14.44 -18.19 -2.65
CA ALA A 379 15.21 -18.19 -1.41
C ALA A 379 15.53 -16.77 -0.90
N GLN A 380 15.66 -15.80 -1.81
CA GLN A 380 15.86 -14.38 -1.51
C GLN A 380 14.74 -13.58 -2.20
N GLY A 381 13.54 -13.64 -1.63
CA GLY A 381 12.32 -13.10 -2.23
C GLY A 381 11.97 -11.68 -1.83
N GLY A 382 12.71 -11.08 -0.90
CA GLY A 382 12.50 -9.68 -0.50
C GLY A 382 12.73 -8.70 -1.65
N ILE A 383 12.15 -7.51 -1.53
CA ILE A 383 12.42 -6.43 -2.48
C ILE A 383 13.91 -6.09 -2.45
N ALA A 384 14.57 -6.16 -3.61
CA ALA A 384 15.97 -5.79 -3.76
C ALA A 384 16.10 -4.29 -4.06
N VAL A 385 16.97 -3.61 -3.34
CA VAL A 385 17.30 -2.20 -3.59
C VAL A 385 18.57 -2.14 -4.41
N LEU A 386 18.49 -1.52 -5.59
CA LEU A 386 19.60 -1.37 -6.54
C LEU A 386 20.18 0.03 -6.43
N LYS A 387 21.50 0.15 -6.41
CA LYS A 387 22.21 1.44 -6.40
C LYS A 387 23.28 1.47 -7.51
N GLY A 388 23.61 2.67 -7.95
CA GLY A 388 24.62 2.93 -8.96
C GLY A 388 24.49 4.32 -9.55
N ASN A 389 25.29 4.63 -10.57
CA ASN A 389 25.24 5.95 -11.19
C ASN A 389 23.90 6.25 -11.89
N LEU A 390 23.10 5.22 -12.22
CA LEU A 390 21.75 5.38 -12.79
C LEU A 390 20.69 5.67 -11.69
N ALA A 391 20.88 5.15 -10.49
CA ALA A 391 19.98 5.31 -9.36
C ALA A 391 20.76 5.55 -8.05
N PRO A 392 21.38 6.74 -7.87
CA PRO A 392 22.27 7.00 -6.74
C PRO A 392 21.55 6.99 -5.38
N LYS A 393 20.26 7.30 -5.35
CA LYS A 393 19.42 7.19 -4.14
C LYS A 393 18.70 5.85 -4.02
N GLY A 394 18.71 5.04 -5.08
CA GLY A 394 18.15 3.70 -5.13
C GLY A 394 17.05 3.54 -6.16
N ALA A 395 16.85 2.30 -6.55
CA ALA A 395 15.71 1.78 -7.31
C ALA A 395 15.32 0.44 -6.71
N VAL A 396 14.13 -0.06 -6.99
CA VAL A 396 13.64 -1.30 -6.41
C VAL A 396 13.23 -2.31 -7.48
N ILE A 397 13.46 -3.59 -7.21
CA ILE A 397 12.96 -4.70 -8.01
C ILE A 397 12.38 -5.78 -7.10
N LYS A 398 11.38 -6.50 -7.59
CA LYS A 398 10.80 -7.69 -6.96
C LYS A 398 11.35 -8.96 -7.62
N PRO A 399 12.40 -9.60 -7.08
CA PRO A 399 13.03 -10.76 -7.70
C PRO A 399 12.08 -11.95 -7.87
N SER A 400 11.11 -12.13 -6.95
CA SER A 400 10.14 -13.23 -6.99
C SER A 400 9.13 -13.14 -8.16
N ALA A 401 9.04 -12.00 -8.84
CA ALA A 401 8.20 -11.83 -10.03
C ALA A 401 9.01 -11.68 -11.33
N ALA A 402 10.35 -11.65 -11.24
CA ALA A 402 11.27 -11.45 -12.35
C ALA A 402 11.74 -12.78 -12.95
N SER A 403 12.14 -12.75 -14.22
CA SER A 403 12.78 -13.88 -14.88
C SER A 403 14.22 -14.05 -14.40
N ALA A 404 14.57 -15.22 -13.88
CA ALA A 404 15.87 -15.47 -13.25
C ALA A 404 17.07 -15.16 -14.18
N HIS A 405 16.96 -15.43 -15.49
CA HIS A 405 18.01 -15.19 -16.46
C HIS A 405 18.26 -13.70 -16.75
N LEU A 406 17.31 -12.81 -16.40
CA LEU A 406 17.42 -11.37 -16.57
C LEU A 406 17.95 -10.64 -15.33
N LEU A 407 18.11 -11.32 -14.19
CA LEU A 407 18.59 -10.70 -12.95
C LEU A 407 20.08 -10.27 -13.02
N LYS A 408 20.80 -10.73 -14.03
CA LYS A 408 22.11 -10.22 -14.41
C LYS A 408 22.15 -10.04 -15.93
N HIS A 409 22.24 -8.79 -16.36
CA HIS A 409 22.10 -8.46 -17.78
C HIS A 409 22.87 -7.19 -18.16
N ARG A 410 23.28 -7.10 -19.42
CA ARG A 410 23.80 -5.88 -20.05
C ARG A 410 23.15 -5.72 -21.40
N GLY A 411 22.42 -4.61 -21.60
CA GLY A 411 21.66 -4.36 -22.82
C GLY A 411 21.64 -2.89 -23.21
N ARG A 412 21.33 -2.62 -24.48
CA ARG A 412 21.16 -1.25 -24.95
C ARG A 412 19.80 -0.69 -24.55
N ALA A 413 19.78 0.57 -24.17
CA ALA A 413 18.56 1.29 -23.80
C ALA A 413 17.70 1.59 -25.04
N VAL A 414 16.40 1.35 -24.91
CA VAL A 414 15.35 1.89 -25.78
C VAL A 414 14.51 2.83 -24.92
N VAL A 415 14.63 4.12 -25.19
CA VAL A 415 14.14 5.19 -24.32
C VAL A 415 12.80 5.71 -24.82
N PHE A 416 11.87 5.83 -23.86
CA PHE A 416 10.60 6.54 -23.98
C PHE A 416 10.63 7.74 -23.03
N GLU A 417 10.47 8.93 -23.58
CA GLU A 417 10.63 10.19 -22.81
C GLU A 417 9.51 10.38 -21.79
N ASP A 418 8.31 9.86 -22.09
CA ASP A 418 7.15 9.85 -21.20
C ASP A 418 6.16 8.75 -21.61
N ILE A 419 5.02 8.68 -20.92
CA ILE A 419 3.99 7.66 -21.16
C ILE A 419 3.32 7.82 -22.55
N ASP A 420 3.21 9.02 -23.07
CA ASP A 420 2.59 9.26 -24.37
C ASP A 420 3.55 8.87 -25.49
N ASP A 421 4.83 9.15 -25.36
CA ASP A 421 5.87 8.68 -26.26
C ASP A 421 5.95 7.13 -26.29
N TYR A 422 5.87 6.50 -25.12
CA TYR A 422 5.76 5.03 -25.02
C TYR A 422 4.55 4.49 -25.79
N LYS A 423 3.36 5.03 -25.57
CA LYS A 423 2.12 4.59 -26.23
C LYS A 423 2.18 4.76 -27.75
N ALA A 424 2.80 5.85 -28.21
CA ALA A 424 2.94 6.12 -29.63
C ALA A 424 3.86 5.14 -30.36
N LYS A 425 4.91 4.64 -29.67
CA LYS A 425 6.00 3.86 -30.29
C LYS A 425 5.92 2.36 -30.06
N ILE A 426 5.38 1.90 -28.93
CA ILE A 426 5.53 0.50 -28.48
C ILE A 426 4.94 -0.52 -29.46
N ASN A 427 3.92 -0.16 -30.22
CA ASN A 427 3.26 -1.01 -31.20
C ASN A 427 3.80 -0.82 -32.64
N ASP A 428 4.78 0.06 -32.83
CA ASP A 428 5.39 0.30 -34.15
C ASP A 428 6.39 -0.82 -34.49
N ASP A 429 6.16 -1.52 -35.57
CA ASP A 429 7.07 -2.56 -36.07
C ASP A 429 8.45 -1.99 -36.46
N ALA A 430 8.55 -0.68 -36.80
CA ALA A 430 9.79 0.01 -37.09
C ALA A 430 10.63 0.36 -35.84
N LEU A 431 10.07 0.25 -34.63
CA LEU A 431 10.83 0.49 -33.40
C LEU A 431 12.02 -0.48 -33.32
N ASP A 432 13.23 0.07 -33.25
CA ASP A 432 14.47 -0.74 -33.15
C ASP A 432 14.61 -1.32 -31.73
N ILE A 433 13.94 -2.45 -31.49
CA ILE A 433 13.92 -3.17 -30.21
C ILE A 433 13.88 -4.68 -30.43
N ASP A 434 14.65 -5.40 -29.63
CA ASP A 434 14.65 -6.86 -29.51
C ASP A 434 14.68 -7.28 -28.03
N GLU A 435 14.65 -8.58 -27.76
CA GLU A 435 14.61 -9.17 -26.44
C GLU A 435 15.83 -8.88 -25.56
N THR A 436 16.95 -8.42 -26.13
CA THR A 436 18.19 -8.09 -25.40
C THR A 436 18.21 -6.64 -24.90
N CYS A 437 17.28 -5.81 -25.38
CA CYS A 437 17.19 -4.40 -25.03
C CYS A 437 16.67 -4.17 -23.61
N VAL A 438 17.00 -3.00 -23.08
CA VAL A 438 16.46 -2.47 -21.83
C VAL A 438 15.48 -1.33 -22.14
N MET A 439 14.22 -1.52 -21.83
CA MET A 439 13.19 -0.48 -22.00
C MET A 439 13.30 0.55 -20.87
N VAL A 440 13.39 1.82 -21.21
CA VAL A 440 13.53 2.92 -20.25
C VAL A 440 12.38 3.90 -20.43
N LEU A 441 11.54 4.05 -19.37
CA LEU A 441 10.43 5.02 -19.34
C LEU A 441 10.78 6.12 -18.34
N LYS A 442 10.89 7.36 -18.81
CA LYS A 442 11.22 8.54 -18.03
C LYS A 442 9.98 9.33 -17.61
N ASN A 443 10.18 10.27 -16.69
CA ASN A 443 9.22 11.31 -16.31
C ASN A 443 7.84 10.79 -15.86
N CYS A 444 7.83 9.63 -15.21
CA CYS A 444 6.64 9.01 -14.65
C CYS A 444 6.72 8.82 -13.12
N GLY A 445 7.67 9.52 -12.49
CA GLY A 445 7.89 9.53 -11.04
C GLY A 445 6.91 10.43 -10.27
N PRO A 446 7.15 10.67 -8.98
CA PRO A 446 6.30 11.47 -8.09
C PRO A 446 5.89 12.83 -8.65
N LYS A 447 6.80 13.57 -9.29
CA LYS A 447 6.57 14.89 -9.87
C LYS A 447 6.28 14.84 -11.37
N GLY A 448 6.95 13.94 -12.10
CA GLY A 448 6.94 13.88 -13.55
C GLY A 448 5.59 13.54 -14.16
N TYR A 449 5.01 12.40 -13.79
CA TYR A 449 3.60 12.11 -13.99
C TYR A 449 2.95 12.22 -12.61
N PRO A 450 2.27 13.32 -12.31
CA PRO A 450 2.00 13.66 -10.92
C PRO A 450 1.39 12.51 -10.12
N GLY A 451 2.10 12.08 -9.08
CA GLY A 451 1.69 10.97 -8.23
C GLY A 451 2.21 9.59 -8.66
N MET A 452 3.14 9.49 -9.61
CA MET A 452 3.85 8.24 -9.85
C MET A 452 2.91 7.09 -10.27
N ALA A 453 2.32 7.15 -11.46
CA ALA A 453 1.35 6.17 -11.96
C ALA A 453 1.94 4.75 -12.08
N GLU A 454 1.06 3.73 -12.12
CA GLU A 454 1.43 2.33 -12.31
C GLU A 454 1.69 1.98 -13.79
N VAL A 455 2.61 2.68 -14.40
CA VAL A 455 2.96 2.52 -15.84
C VAL A 455 4.34 1.89 -16.06
N GLY A 456 5.09 1.65 -15.00
CA GLY A 456 6.46 1.13 -15.09
C GLY A 456 6.56 -0.31 -15.59
N ASN A 457 5.49 -1.10 -15.47
CA ASN A 457 5.45 -2.47 -16.02
C ASN A 457 5.27 -2.54 -17.54
N MET A 458 5.37 -1.45 -18.25
CA MET A 458 5.31 -1.34 -19.71
C MET A 458 5.03 -2.68 -20.44
N GLY A 459 3.96 -2.78 -21.23
CA GLY A 459 3.72 -3.95 -22.07
C GLY A 459 4.85 -4.14 -23.10
N LEU A 460 5.14 -5.38 -23.45
CA LEU A 460 6.18 -5.69 -24.43
C LEU A 460 5.71 -5.40 -25.87
N PRO A 461 6.65 -5.12 -26.81
CA PRO A 461 6.32 -4.93 -28.21
C PRO A 461 5.68 -6.19 -28.81
N PRO A 462 4.62 -6.07 -29.64
CA PRO A 462 3.94 -7.23 -30.24
C PRO A 462 4.89 -8.16 -31.01
N LYS A 463 5.91 -7.61 -31.68
CA LYS A 463 6.91 -8.39 -32.42
C LYS A 463 7.81 -9.25 -31.52
N VAL A 464 8.02 -8.86 -30.26
CA VAL A 464 8.75 -9.65 -29.27
C VAL A 464 7.84 -10.72 -28.68
N LEU A 465 6.59 -10.37 -28.34
CA LEU A 465 5.60 -11.33 -27.85
C LEU A 465 5.33 -12.45 -28.85
N LYS A 466 5.23 -12.15 -30.15
CA LYS A 466 5.06 -13.14 -31.25
C LYS A 466 6.20 -14.15 -31.36
N LYS A 467 7.38 -13.85 -30.80
CA LYS A 467 8.51 -14.79 -30.70
C LYS A 467 8.42 -15.71 -29.47
N GLY A 468 7.36 -15.59 -28.65
CA GLY A 468 7.20 -16.31 -27.40
C GLY A 468 8.01 -15.72 -26.23
N ILE A 469 8.55 -14.52 -26.37
CA ILE A 469 9.27 -13.81 -25.30
C ILE A 469 8.24 -13.07 -24.45
N THR A 470 8.18 -13.39 -23.17
CA THR A 470 7.19 -12.86 -22.21
C THR A 470 7.79 -11.92 -21.17
N ASP A 471 9.10 -11.70 -21.16
CA ASP A 471 9.76 -10.78 -20.26
C ASP A 471 10.97 -10.08 -20.90
N MET A 472 11.18 -8.82 -20.52
CA MET A 472 12.32 -7.98 -20.85
C MET A 472 12.63 -7.08 -19.66
N ILE A 473 13.86 -6.55 -19.59
CA ILE A 473 14.20 -5.56 -18.57
C ILE A 473 13.50 -4.24 -18.89
N ARG A 474 12.82 -3.71 -17.87
CA ARG A 474 12.12 -2.43 -17.90
C ARG A 474 12.58 -1.58 -16.72
N ILE A 475 12.91 -0.32 -16.96
CA ILE A 475 13.39 0.63 -15.94
C ILE A 475 12.53 1.88 -16.00
N SER A 476 12.07 2.36 -14.83
CA SER A 476 11.32 3.61 -14.73
C SER A 476 11.42 4.23 -13.34
N ASP A 477 11.17 5.52 -13.25
CA ASP A 477 10.87 6.24 -12.00
C ASP A 477 9.40 6.06 -11.55
N ALA A 478 8.57 5.41 -12.37
CA ALA A 478 7.20 5.04 -12.09
C ALA A 478 7.07 3.91 -11.05
N ARG A 479 5.80 3.58 -10.72
CA ARG A 479 5.40 2.33 -10.03
C ARG A 479 4.91 1.29 -11.03
N MET A 480 4.66 0.08 -10.57
CA MET A 480 3.87 -0.91 -11.28
C MET A 480 2.73 -1.42 -10.39
N SER A 481 1.71 -1.99 -11.02
CA SER A 481 0.66 -2.72 -10.30
C SER A 481 1.26 -3.87 -9.49
N GLY A 482 0.80 -4.05 -8.25
CA GLY A 482 1.19 -5.20 -7.44
C GLY A 482 0.75 -6.54 -8.04
N THR A 483 -0.15 -6.51 -9.03
CA THR A 483 -0.64 -7.70 -9.76
C THR A 483 0.17 -8.00 -11.03
N ALA A 484 1.10 -7.11 -11.43
CA ALA A 484 1.98 -7.28 -12.59
C ALA A 484 3.18 -8.18 -12.26
N TYR A 485 3.82 -8.68 -13.32
CA TYR A 485 4.99 -9.56 -13.26
C TYR A 485 6.08 -9.09 -14.23
N GLY A 486 7.26 -9.71 -14.13
CA GLY A 486 8.40 -9.48 -15.00
C GLY A 486 9.55 -8.74 -14.33
N THR A 487 10.65 -8.58 -15.08
CA THR A 487 11.89 -7.95 -14.64
C THR A 487 11.78 -6.43 -14.78
N VAL A 488 11.22 -5.79 -13.73
CA VAL A 488 10.91 -4.36 -13.74
C VAL A 488 11.63 -3.67 -12.58
N ILE A 489 12.48 -2.70 -12.92
CA ILE A 489 13.17 -1.82 -11.99
C ILE A 489 12.35 -0.52 -11.88
N LEU A 490 11.99 -0.15 -10.67
CA LEU A 490 11.00 0.89 -10.38
C LEU A 490 11.53 1.90 -9.36
N HIS A 491 10.80 2.99 -9.18
CA HIS A 491 11.12 4.00 -8.17
C HIS A 491 12.55 4.55 -8.31
N THR A 492 13.09 4.58 -9.54
CA THR A 492 14.44 5.07 -9.79
C THR A 492 14.60 6.50 -9.26
N SER A 493 15.49 6.67 -8.30
CA SER A 493 15.68 7.94 -7.57
C SER A 493 17.12 8.44 -7.65
N PRO A 494 17.29 9.78 -7.85
CA PRO A 494 16.25 10.80 -8.09
C PRO A 494 15.49 10.56 -9.40
N GLU A 495 14.19 10.94 -9.44
CA GLU A 495 13.38 10.79 -10.65
C GLU A 495 13.85 11.67 -11.81
N ALA A 496 13.48 11.32 -13.04
CA ALA A 496 13.87 12.07 -14.24
C ALA A 496 13.40 13.53 -14.20
N ALA A 497 12.17 13.78 -13.74
CA ALA A 497 11.61 15.12 -13.64
C ALA A 497 12.34 16.05 -12.64
N ASP A 498 13.07 15.46 -11.69
CA ASP A 498 13.93 16.16 -10.73
C ASP A 498 15.42 16.22 -11.19
N GLY A 499 15.71 15.88 -12.45
CA GLY A 499 17.07 15.87 -12.99
C GLY A 499 17.93 14.70 -12.49
N GLY A 500 17.29 13.58 -12.11
CA GLY A 500 18.02 12.35 -11.80
C GLY A 500 18.71 11.76 -13.03
N PRO A 501 19.69 10.87 -12.86
CA PRO A 501 20.45 10.28 -13.98
C PRO A 501 19.58 9.60 -15.05
N LEU A 502 18.40 9.08 -14.67
CA LEU A 502 17.45 8.52 -15.61
C LEU A 502 17.04 9.52 -16.71
N ALA A 503 16.96 10.82 -16.40
CA ALA A 503 16.57 11.88 -17.34
C ALA A 503 17.50 11.96 -18.55
N VAL A 504 18.78 11.62 -18.39
CA VAL A 504 19.84 11.81 -19.41
C VAL A 504 20.26 10.52 -20.10
N VAL A 505 19.57 9.41 -19.86
CA VAL A 505 19.74 8.16 -20.63
C VAL A 505 19.30 8.42 -22.07
N GLN A 506 20.09 7.93 -23.03
CA GLN A 506 19.84 8.06 -24.46
C GLN A 506 19.63 6.70 -25.12
N ASN A 507 18.91 6.68 -26.26
CA ASN A 507 18.81 5.46 -27.07
C ASN A 507 20.19 4.94 -27.46
N GLY A 508 20.41 3.65 -27.25
CA GLY A 508 21.69 3.00 -27.54
C GLY A 508 22.70 2.98 -26.39
N ASP A 509 22.49 3.75 -25.33
CA ASP A 509 23.30 3.66 -24.11
C ASP A 509 23.26 2.23 -23.56
N MET A 510 24.38 1.75 -23.05
CA MET A 510 24.42 0.43 -22.40
C MET A 510 24.07 0.54 -20.94
N ILE A 511 23.18 -0.34 -20.47
CA ILE A 511 22.79 -0.43 -19.06
C ILE A 511 23.18 -1.81 -18.52
N GLU A 512 23.81 -1.81 -17.35
CA GLU A 512 24.21 -3.01 -16.62
C GLU A 512 23.34 -3.18 -15.38
N LEU A 513 22.76 -4.37 -15.24
CA LEU A 513 21.99 -4.81 -14.08
C LEU A 513 22.67 -6.04 -13.47
N ASP A 514 22.91 -6.01 -12.16
CA ASP A 514 23.28 -7.17 -11.35
C ASP A 514 22.51 -7.12 -10.02
N VAL A 515 21.40 -7.87 -9.95
CA VAL A 515 20.52 -7.86 -8.77
C VAL A 515 21.21 -8.49 -7.55
N SER A 516 22.06 -9.49 -7.76
CA SER A 516 22.83 -10.10 -6.67
C SER A 516 23.82 -9.12 -6.05
N ALA A 517 24.48 -8.32 -6.90
CA ALA A 517 25.39 -7.26 -6.47
C ALA A 517 24.67 -5.99 -6.02
N ARG A 518 23.33 -5.93 -6.10
CA ARG A 518 22.53 -4.71 -5.81
C ARG A 518 22.96 -3.51 -6.66
N SER A 519 23.32 -3.76 -7.92
CA SER A 519 23.90 -2.77 -8.82
C SER A 519 23.04 -2.50 -10.05
N ILE A 520 22.92 -1.21 -10.40
CA ILE A 520 22.36 -0.76 -11.66
C ILE A 520 23.21 0.42 -12.17
N ARG A 521 23.73 0.32 -13.40
CA ARG A 521 24.68 1.28 -13.94
C ARG A 521 24.35 1.65 -15.37
N LEU A 522 24.51 2.92 -15.68
CA LEU A 522 24.66 3.43 -17.03
C LEU A 522 26.14 3.35 -17.40
N ASP A 523 26.48 2.62 -18.46
CA ASP A 523 27.87 2.35 -18.89
C ASP A 523 28.43 3.53 -19.69
N ILE A 524 28.56 4.66 -19.01
CA ILE A 524 29.22 5.88 -19.50
C ILE A 524 30.18 6.39 -18.41
N SER A 525 31.13 7.24 -18.81
CA SER A 525 32.04 7.85 -17.83
C SER A 525 31.33 8.85 -16.93
N ASP A 526 31.85 9.04 -15.70
CA ASP A 526 31.32 10.04 -14.77
C ASP A 526 31.40 11.46 -15.35
N ALA A 527 32.41 11.75 -16.17
CA ALA A 527 32.56 13.02 -16.86
C ALA A 527 31.44 13.25 -17.89
N GLU A 528 31.08 12.22 -18.66
CA GLU A 528 29.99 12.28 -19.61
C GLU A 528 28.64 12.42 -18.89
N LEU A 529 28.39 11.63 -17.84
CA LEU A 529 27.18 11.73 -17.05
C LEU A 529 27.01 13.14 -16.48
N THR A 530 28.10 13.71 -15.92
CA THR A 530 28.12 15.08 -15.38
C THR A 530 27.80 16.12 -16.46
N ALA A 531 28.38 15.96 -17.65
CA ALA A 531 28.12 16.85 -18.77
C ALA A 531 26.65 16.80 -19.22
N ARG A 532 26.10 15.59 -19.39
CA ARG A 532 24.69 15.41 -19.77
C ARG A 532 23.75 16.00 -18.72
N LEU A 533 24.02 15.81 -17.43
CA LEU A 533 23.20 16.36 -16.34
C LEU A 533 23.28 17.89 -16.29
N LYS A 534 24.42 18.49 -16.61
CA LYS A 534 24.58 19.95 -16.69
C LYS A 534 23.72 20.59 -17.77
N ASP A 535 23.57 19.89 -18.90
CA ASP A 535 22.81 20.39 -20.04
C ASP A 535 21.32 20.05 -19.95
N TRP A 536 20.92 19.23 -18.97
CA TRP A 536 19.54 18.82 -18.77
C TRP A 536 18.63 20.01 -18.41
N LYS A 537 17.41 19.96 -18.92
CA LYS A 537 16.33 20.92 -18.59
C LYS A 537 15.04 20.18 -18.34
N PRO A 538 14.22 20.62 -17.37
CA PRO A 538 12.90 20.05 -17.14
C PRO A 538 12.04 20.09 -18.40
N ILE A 539 11.46 18.93 -18.77
CA ILE A 539 10.50 18.85 -19.89
C ILE A 539 9.05 18.86 -19.35
N ILE A 540 8.86 18.58 -18.06
CA ILE A 540 7.55 18.55 -17.44
C ILE A 540 7.17 19.97 -17.02
N ALA A 541 6.06 20.47 -17.59
CA ALA A 541 5.53 21.76 -17.20
C ALA A 541 4.97 21.72 -15.77
N SER A 542 5.27 22.76 -14.99
CA SER A 542 4.66 22.96 -13.68
C SER A 542 3.16 23.20 -13.82
N ALA A 543 2.35 22.53 -13.01
CA ALA A 543 0.93 22.83 -12.91
C ALA A 543 0.75 24.30 -12.46
N PRO A 544 -0.17 25.07 -13.08
CA PRO A 544 -0.28 26.51 -12.80
C PRO A 544 -0.88 26.81 -11.40
N SER A 545 -1.66 25.89 -10.84
CA SER A 545 -2.38 26.08 -9.57
C SER A 545 -3.03 24.79 -9.08
N GLY A 546 -3.70 24.86 -7.95
CA GLY A 546 -4.49 23.77 -7.38
C GLY A 546 -3.65 22.67 -6.73
N TYR A 547 -4.29 21.51 -6.50
CA TYR A 547 -3.61 20.41 -5.82
C TYR A 547 -2.44 19.84 -6.64
N ALA A 548 -2.53 19.82 -7.95
CA ALA A 548 -1.44 19.39 -8.82
C ALA A 548 -0.17 20.23 -8.60
N TRP A 549 -0.32 21.57 -8.52
CA TRP A 549 0.78 22.48 -8.21
C TRP A 549 1.38 22.21 -6.81
N LEU A 550 0.51 22.08 -5.79
CA LEU A 550 0.94 21.80 -4.43
C LEU A 550 1.70 20.48 -4.38
N HIS A 551 1.17 19.44 -5.03
CA HIS A 551 1.81 18.12 -5.09
C HIS A 551 3.18 18.20 -5.75
N GLN A 552 3.28 18.76 -6.98
CA GLN A 552 4.56 18.86 -7.69
C GLN A 552 5.61 19.66 -6.92
N LYS A 553 5.20 20.73 -6.19
CA LYS A 553 6.11 21.58 -5.44
C LYS A 553 6.63 20.93 -4.17
N HIS A 554 5.80 20.16 -3.48
CA HIS A 554 6.06 19.68 -2.13
C HIS A 554 6.28 18.17 -2.03
N THR A 555 6.02 17.40 -3.11
CA THR A 555 6.23 15.95 -3.03
C THR A 555 7.71 15.61 -3.00
N GLN A 556 8.06 14.67 -2.12
CA GLN A 556 9.41 14.14 -1.99
C GLN A 556 9.67 13.03 -3.00
N GLY A 557 10.92 12.59 -3.12
CA GLY A 557 11.31 11.46 -3.94
C GLY A 557 10.72 10.13 -3.47
N ALA A 558 10.73 9.14 -4.35
CA ALA A 558 10.29 7.78 -4.02
C ALA A 558 11.17 7.12 -2.94
N ASP A 559 12.45 7.49 -2.88
CA ASP A 559 13.42 7.06 -1.87
C ASP A 559 13.06 7.44 -0.44
N THR A 560 12.17 8.43 -0.26
CA THR A 560 11.65 8.90 1.03
C THR A 560 10.14 8.74 1.18
N GLY A 561 9.50 7.96 0.29
CA GLY A 561 8.08 7.62 0.40
C GLY A 561 7.13 8.51 -0.40
N ALA A 562 7.63 9.46 -1.20
CA ALA A 562 6.82 10.36 -2.02
C ALA A 562 5.69 11.07 -1.22
N ASP A 563 5.96 11.46 0.03
CA ASP A 563 5.06 12.25 0.87
C ASP A 563 5.24 13.75 0.62
N LEU A 564 4.36 14.59 1.16
CA LEU A 564 4.55 16.03 1.15
C LEU A 564 5.52 16.44 2.27
N ASP A 565 6.54 17.23 1.95
CA ASP A 565 7.66 17.59 2.83
C ASP A 565 7.21 18.24 4.15
N PHE A 566 6.12 19.03 4.11
CA PHE A 566 5.56 19.71 5.29
C PHE A 566 4.67 18.82 6.18
N LEU A 567 4.46 17.56 5.81
CA LEU A 567 3.61 16.62 6.55
C LEU A 567 4.40 15.56 7.31
N ILE A 568 5.73 15.59 7.26
CA ILE A 568 6.59 14.63 7.97
C ILE A 568 6.55 14.91 9.47
N GLY A 569 6.57 13.86 10.28
CA GLY A 569 6.52 13.89 11.73
C GLY A 569 5.10 13.93 12.30
N SER A 570 5.00 13.59 13.57
CA SER A 570 3.73 13.68 14.30
C SER A 570 3.50 15.11 14.76
N ARG A 571 2.29 15.62 14.52
CA ARG A 571 1.85 16.95 14.97
C ARG A 571 0.89 16.87 16.15
N GLY A 572 0.55 15.65 16.57
CA GLY A 572 -0.41 15.39 17.64
C GLY A 572 -1.83 15.85 17.32
N SER A 573 -2.70 15.78 18.31
CA SER A 573 -4.14 16.01 18.16
C SER A 573 -4.64 17.32 18.77
N ALA A 574 -3.75 18.17 19.31
CA ALA A 574 -4.12 19.44 19.91
C ALA A 574 -4.56 20.48 18.86
N VAL A 575 -5.65 21.18 19.13
CA VAL A 575 -6.18 22.27 18.29
C VAL A 575 -6.69 23.43 19.17
N GLY A 576 -6.74 24.63 18.61
CA GLY A 576 -7.42 25.78 19.25
C GLY A 576 -8.91 25.51 19.42
N ARG A 577 -9.53 26.05 20.47
CA ARG A 577 -10.92 25.77 20.86
C ARG A 577 -11.89 26.90 20.58
N ASP A 578 -11.41 28.11 20.59
CA ASP A 578 -12.24 29.30 20.55
C ASP A 578 -12.68 29.59 19.11
N SER A 579 -13.83 29.06 18.72
CA SER A 579 -14.43 29.29 17.40
C SER A 579 -15.76 30.02 17.45
N HIS A 580 -16.34 30.24 18.65
CA HIS A 580 -17.64 30.92 18.86
C HIS A 580 -17.65 31.93 19.98
#